data_7f8d3212380d0674fd0a08dcb60bc05b
#
_entry.id   7f8d3212380d0674fd0a08dcb60bc05b
#
_cell.length_a   1.000
_cell.length_b   1.000
_cell.length_c   1.000
_cell.angle_alpha   90.00
_cell.angle_beta   90.00
_cell.angle_gamma   90.00
#
_symmetry.space_group_name_H-M   'P 1'
#
loop_
_entity.id
_entity.type
_entity.pdbx_description
1 polymer ?
#
loop_
_entity_poly.entity_id
_entity_poly.type
_entity_poly.pdbx_seq_one_letter_code
_entity_poly.pdbx_strand_id
1 'polypeptide(L)'
;IRCIYKDNDGIIWAGGYYNLKSYNIQTKEIQCYGMDFPVTCIKNKDQYNLWIGTINGLYQFNKRNQTLKPVNLDSEIGCINTIYQDTVAHITYIGTHGSGMWVYNNNTDKVVRYHIKNSALISNNIYCILPASETDLVISTENELTRFKVKERIFSNWTKEQGLMAVNFNPSSGIHTRSGYFIFGTGNGAIEIADTVSLPNRFKSKMIFSDFSILYQKVFPGEKNSPLTQDIDDTEHITLDYNQNIFSLNVSSINYDNPSNILYTWKLEGFYDEWTSPTADNLIRYTNINPGHYKLRVRAILMDDEHVLEERAIKITITPPFWATFWAGIIYLIIIILITVSILRFLWLRKDRNLSLIHISEPTRHLRI
;
A
#
# COMPACT_ATOMS: atom_id res chain seq x y z
N ILE A 1 26.80 16.54 29.70
CA ILE A 1 27.08 16.41 28.29
C ILE A 1 26.06 15.41 27.73
N ARG A 2 25.40 15.77 26.62
CA ARG A 2 24.41 14.95 25.92
C ARG A 2 24.97 14.41 24.58
N CYS A 3 25.78 15.22 23.91
CA CYS A 3 26.43 14.83 22.66
C CYS A 3 27.85 15.40 22.58
N ILE A 4 28.71 14.73 21.83
CA ILE A 4 30.07 15.13 21.54
C ILE A 4 30.32 14.99 20.05
N TYR A 5 31.00 15.95 19.48
CA TYR A 5 31.35 15.96 18.07
C TYR A 5 32.76 16.57 17.87
N LYS A 6 33.62 15.93 17.10
CA LYS A 6 34.90 16.47 16.67
C LYS A 6 34.74 17.03 15.26
N ASP A 7 35.00 18.33 15.09
CA ASP A 7 34.94 18.97 13.78
C ASP A 7 36.19 18.71 12.93
N ASN A 8 36.16 19.20 11.69
CA ASN A 8 37.28 19.03 10.73
C ASN A 8 38.51 19.85 11.12
N ASP A 9 38.36 20.88 11.95
CA ASP A 9 39.45 21.72 12.49
C ASP A 9 40.11 21.10 13.72
N GLY A 10 39.62 19.92 14.16
CA GLY A 10 40.13 19.22 15.33
C GLY A 10 39.60 19.75 16.68
N ILE A 11 38.59 20.61 16.64
CA ILE A 11 37.93 21.10 17.84
C ILE A 11 36.87 20.11 18.30
N ILE A 12 36.84 19.79 19.59
CA ILE A 12 35.81 18.96 20.19
C ILE A 12 34.69 19.86 20.70
N TRP A 13 33.49 19.60 20.18
CA TRP A 13 32.26 20.27 20.61
C TRP A 13 31.46 19.36 21.52
N ALA A 14 30.95 19.91 22.62
CA ALA A 14 30.15 19.21 23.60
C ALA A 14 28.83 19.95 23.86
N GLY A 15 27.72 19.29 23.57
CA GLY A 15 26.38 19.83 23.84
C GLY A 15 25.89 19.44 25.24
N GLY A 16 25.35 20.40 25.96
CA GLY A 16 24.74 20.25 27.27
C GLY A 16 23.26 20.62 27.30
N TYR A 17 22.74 20.85 28.51
CA TYR A 17 21.37 21.30 28.71
C TYR A 17 21.16 22.76 28.33
N TYR A 18 22.10 23.63 28.73
CA TYR A 18 22.01 25.10 28.51
C TYR A 18 23.30 25.65 27.94
N ASN A 19 24.18 24.82 27.41
CA ASN A 19 25.45 25.27 26.87
C ASN A 19 25.96 24.40 25.75
N LEU A 20 26.69 25.02 24.85
CA LEU A 20 27.56 24.43 23.87
C LEU A 20 28.99 24.75 24.28
N LYS A 21 29.87 23.79 24.39
CA LYS A 21 31.27 23.98 24.72
C LYS A 21 32.16 23.55 23.56
N SER A 22 33.22 24.30 23.31
CA SER A 22 34.30 23.89 22.43
C SER A 22 35.58 23.65 23.20
N TYR A 23 36.33 22.64 22.85
CA TYR A 23 37.65 22.34 23.35
C TYR A 23 38.63 22.22 22.22
N ASN A 24 39.61 23.10 22.15
CA ASN A 24 40.70 23.03 21.19
C ASN A 24 41.77 22.07 21.71
N ILE A 25 42.04 21.00 21.02
CA ILE A 25 43.00 19.97 21.43
C ILE A 25 44.43 20.51 21.44
N GLN A 26 44.75 21.44 20.56
CA GLN A 26 46.12 21.99 20.41
C GLN A 26 46.41 23.06 21.48
N THR A 27 45.51 24.05 21.64
CA THR A 27 45.70 25.16 22.60
C THR A 27 45.20 24.82 23.99
N LYS A 28 44.46 23.72 24.17
CA LYS A 28 43.78 23.30 25.41
C LYS A 28 42.77 24.35 25.95
N GLU A 29 42.33 25.25 25.11
CA GLU A 29 41.36 26.26 25.47
C GLU A 29 39.94 25.69 25.44
N ILE A 30 39.13 26.12 26.42
CA ILE A 30 37.70 25.78 26.48
C ILE A 30 36.92 27.10 26.34
N GLN A 31 35.96 27.09 25.43
CA GLN A 31 34.98 28.17 25.30
C GLN A 31 33.58 27.65 25.59
N CYS A 32 32.72 28.50 26.15
CA CYS A 32 31.36 28.12 26.51
C CYS A 32 30.37 29.13 25.90
N TYR A 33 29.36 28.61 25.23
CA TYR A 33 28.30 29.38 24.57
C TYR A 33 26.96 29.01 25.20
N GLY A 34 26.16 30.05 25.55
CA GLY A 34 24.80 29.83 26.07
C GLY A 34 23.86 29.23 25.03
N MET A 35 22.99 28.36 25.50
CA MET A 35 21.92 27.73 24.70
C MET A 35 20.61 27.88 25.45
N ASP A 36 19.54 28.19 24.73
CA ASP A 36 18.20 28.28 25.31
C ASP A 36 17.58 26.89 25.53
N PHE A 37 18.00 25.90 24.72
CA PHE A 37 17.47 24.55 24.74
C PHE A 37 18.58 23.49 24.83
N PRO A 38 18.28 22.32 25.41
CA PRO A 38 19.19 21.20 25.43
C PRO A 38 19.66 20.80 24.03
N VAL A 39 20.97 20.70 23.85
CA VAL A 39 21.59 20.23 22.61
C VAL A 39 21.55 18.71 22.55
N THR A 40 21.01 18.17 21.48
CA THR A 40 20.84 16.74 21.28
C THR A 40 21.87 16.14 20.33
N CYS A 41 22.25 16.87 19.27
CA CYS A 41 23.27 16.44 18.32
C CYS A 41 24.00 17.65 17.69
N ILE A 42 25.22 17.41 17.22
CA ILE A 42 26.08 18.42 16.60
C ILE A 42 26.68 17.79 15.34
N LYS A 43 26.70 18.54 14.23
CA LYS A 43 27.36 18.12 12.97
C LYS A 43 27.95 19.35 12.24
N ASN A 44 28.99 19.15 11.45
CA ASN A 44 29.43 20.18 10.51
C ASN A 44 28.35 20.46 9.48
N LYS A 45 28.06 21.73 9.21
CA LYS A 45 27.31 22.17 8.03
C LYS A 45 28.29 22.47 6.88
N ASP A 46 29.27 23.30 7.19
CA ASP A 46 30.32 23.73 6.26
C ASP A 46 31.59 24.11 7.07
N GLN A 47 32.57 24.74 6.44
CA GLN A 47 33.83 25.11 7.07
C GLN A 47 33.63 26.03 8.31
N TYR A 48 32.62 26.89 8.28
CA TYR A 48 32.43 27.93 9.32
C TYR A 48 31.21 27.70 10.21
N ASN A 49 30.35 26.79 9.82
CA ASN A 49 29.05 26.60 10.47
C ASN A 49 28.89 25.17 10.97
N LEU A 50 28.24 25.05 12.13
CA LEU A 50 27.76 23.80 12.69
C LEU A 50 26.23 23.77 12.65
N TRP A 51 25.70 22.60 12.40
CA TRP A 51 24.33 22.23 12.70
C TRP A 51 24.23 21.83 14.16
N ILE A 52 23.31 22.45 14.89
CA ILE A 52 23.01 22.16 16.28
C ILE A 52 21.56 21.71 16.38
N GLY A 53 21.36 20.43 16.61
CA GLY A 53 20.04 19.86 16.93
C GLY A 53 19.72 20.09 18.40
N THR A 54 18.49 20.47 18.69
CA THR A 54 17.99 20.72 20.05
C THR A 54 16.65 20.02 20.26
N ILE A 55 16.14 20.04 21.49
CA ILE A 55 14.77 19.57 21.75
C ILE A 55 13.70 20.46 21.13
N ASN A 56 14.04 21.66 20.67
CA ASN A 56 13.12 22.64 20.09
C ASN A 56 13.53 23.09 18.68
N GLY A 57 14.07 22.20 17.88
CA GLY A 57 14.40 22.46 16.48
C GLY A 57 15.88 22.57 16.17
N LEU A 58 16.16 23.02 14.94
CA LEU A 58 17.50 23.11 14.35
C LEU A 58 18.04 24.52 14.47
N TYR A 59 19.33 24.62 14.86
CA TYR A 59 20.06 25.86 14.88
C TYR A 59 21.34 25.75 14.06
N GLN A 60 21.77 26.88 13.51
CA GLN A 60 23.08 27.06 12.89
C GLN A 60 23.95 27.87 13.80
N PHE A 61 25.13 27.34 14.17
CA PHE A 61 26.15 28.04 14.92
C PHE A 61 27.29 28.43 14.00
N ASN A 62 27.61 29.73 13.93
CA ASN A 62 28.75 30.20 13.16
C ASN A 62 30.00 30.28 14.06
N LYS A 63 31.04 29.53 13.73
CA LYS A 63 32.29 29.41 14.50
C LYS A 63 33.11 30.69 14.53
N ARG A 64 33.01 31.56 13.50
CA ARG A 64 33.82 32.77 13.37
C ARG A 64 33.28 33.91 14.25
N ASN A 65 32.01 34.21 14.10
CA ASN A 65 31.37 35.31 14.82
C ASN A 65 30.63 34.83 16.07
N GLN A 66 30.67 33.54 16.37
CA GLN A 66 30.08 32.90 17.55
C GLN A 66 28.58 33.18 17.70
N THR A 67 27.87 33.28 16.57
CA THR A 67 26.42 33.54 16.54
C THR A 67 25.64 32.29 16.36
N LEU A 68 24.54 32.15 17.10
CA LEU A 68 23.55 31.08 16.97
C LEU A 68 22.30 31.63 16.30
N LYS A 69 21.80 30.95 15.26
CA LYS A 69 20.59 31.36 14.56
C LYS A 69 19.64 30.16 14.42
N PRO A 70 18.34 30.29 14.70
CA PRO A 70 17.37 29.28 14.41
C PRO A 70 17.25 29.08 12.90
N VAL A 71 17.01 27.84 12.48
CA VAL A 71 16.74 27.48 11.09
C VAL A 71 15.24 27.25 10.94
N ASN A 72 14.61 28.07 10.13
CA ASN A 72 13.17 27.99 9.87
C ASN A 72 12.90 26.81 8.92
N LEU A 73 12.59 25.64 9.47
CA LEU A 73 12.15 24.49 8.70
C LEU A 73 10.63 24.41 8.70
N ASP A 74 10.03 24.26 9.86
CA ASP A 74 8.60 24.25 10.13
C ASP A 74 8.40 24.29 11.65
N SER A 75 7.29 24.82 12.12
CA SER A 75 6.94 24.85 13.55
C SER A 75 6.75 23.46 14.17
N GLU A 76 6.52 22.43 13.35
CA GLU A 76 6.28 21.04 13.79
C GLU A 76 7.55 20.19 13.93
N ILE A 77 8.74 20.72 13.68
CA ILE A 77 9.96 19.88 13.65
C ILE A 77 10.27 19.24 15.02
N GLY A 78 10.05 19.93 16.11
CA GLY A 78 10.22 19.41 17.46
C GLY A 78 11.66 19.01 17.81
N CYS A 79 11.79 17.93 18.58
CA CYS A 79 13.09 17.43 19.05
C CYS A 79 13.87 16.74 17.93
N ILE A 80 15.12 17.17 17.71
CA ILE A 80 16.03 16.55 16.74
C ILE A 80 16.86 15.48 17.44
N ASN A 81 16.80 14.26 16.95
CA ASN A 81 17.58 13.14 17.47
C ASN A 81 18.92 12.98 16.73
N THR A 82 18.93 13.19 15.43
CA THR A 82 20.12 12.90 14.60
C THR A 82 20.17 13.82 13.38
N ILE A 83 21.40 14.11 12.94
CA ILE A 83 21.67 14.86 11.71
C ILE A 83 22.73 14.09 10.92
N TYR A 84 22.46 13.84 9.65
CA TYR A 84 23.46 13.37 8.68
C TYR A 84 23.64 14.41 7.56
N GLN A 85 24.87 14.79 7.30
CA GLN A 85 25.26 15.75 6.26
C GLN A 85 25.90 15.00 5.08
N ASP A 86 25.23 14.99 3.94
CA ASP A 86 25.83 14.62 2.66
C ASP A 86 26.52 15.87 2.08
N THR A 87 27.85 15.89 2.14
CA THR A 87 28.64 17.02 1.66
C THR A 87 28.77 17.07 0.15
N VAL A 88 28.60 15.93 -0.54
CA VAL A 88 28.69 15.82 -1.99
C VAL A 88 27.38 16.30 -2.64
N ALA A 89 26.25 15.80 -2.15
CA ALA A 89 24.94 16.20 -2.64
C ALA A 89 24.47 17.56 -2.08
N HIS A 90 25.16 18.12 -1.09
CA HIS A 90 24.74 19.31 -0.34
C HIS A 90 23.36 19.16 0.31
N ILE A 91 23.08 17.98 0.86
CA ILE A 91 21.82 17.66 1.51
C ILE A 91 22.06 17.34 2.98
N THR A 92 21.21 17.87 3.84
CA THR A 92 21.17 17.54 5.27
C THR A 92 19.92 16.72 5.58
N TYR A 93 20.11 15.54 6.12
CA TYR A 93 19.04 14.66 6.60
C TYR A 93 18.91 14.83 8.11
N ILE A 94 17.69 15.08 8.57
CA ILE A 94 17.38 15.41 9.97
C ILE A 94 16.34 14.42 10.47
N GLY A 95 16.72 13.63 11.45
CA GLY A 95 15.83 12.70 12.13
C GLY A 95 15.26 13.31 13.40
N THR A 96 13.94 13.22 13.58
CA THR A 96 13.22 13.86 14.68
C THR A 96 12.52 12.84 15.57
N HIS A 97 12.11 13.31 16.75
CA HIS A 97 11.18 12.59 17.59
C HIS A 97 9.75 13.07 17.29
N GLY A 98 8.93 12.20 16.69
CA GLY A 98 7.52 12.45 16.39
C GLY A 98 7.21 13.11 15.06
N SER A 99 8.19 13.76 14.38
CA SER A 99 7.95 14.51 13.15
C SER A 99 8.49 13.84 11.88
N GLY A 100 9.11 12.65 11.97
CA GLY A 100 9.66 11.91 10.84
C GLY A 100 11.05 12.39 10.42
N MET A 101 11.39 12.21 9.16
CA MET A 101 12.66 12.61 8.56
C MET A 101 12.48 13.87 7.70
N TRP A 102 13.35 14.86 7.92
CA TRP A 102 13.41 16.07 7.12
C TRP A 102 14.66 16.07 6.26
N VAL A 103 14.49 16.47 5.01
CA VAL A 103 15.57 16.57 4.02
C VAL A 103 15.70 18.03 3.61
N TYR A 104 16.81 18.63 3.98
CA TYR A 104 17.11 20.03 3.72
C TYR A 104 18.19 20.15 2.65
N ASN A 105 17.91 20.87 1.58
CA ASN A 105 18.88 21.15 0.51
C ASN A 105 19.63 22.43 0.86
N ASN A 106 20.93 22.33 1.14
CA ASN A 106 21.76 23.44 1.60
C ASN A 106 22.01 24.52 0.54
N ASN A 107 21.78 24.23 -0.75
CA ASN A 107 21.98 25.18 -1.83
C ASN A 107 20.72 25.99 -2.17
N THR A 108 19.53 25.40 -1.95
CA THR A 108 18.26 25.99 -2.39
C THR A 108 17.33 26.33 -1.22
N ASP A 109 17.73 26.00 0.00
CA ASP A 109 16.92 26.10 1.22
C ASP A 109 15.56 25.37 1.15
N LYS A 110 15.40 24.47 0.17
CA LYS A 110 14.19 23.66 0.05
C LYS A 110 14.17 22.53 1.06
N VAL A 111 12.99 22.30 1.62
CA VAL A 111 12.74 21.26 2.63
C VAL A 111 11.72 20.27 2.12
N VAL A 112 11.97 18.99 2.34
CA VAL A 112 11.02 17.89 2.10
C VAL A 112 10.90 17.10 3.41
N ARG A 113 9.67 16.77 3.79
CA ARG A 113 9.38 15.98 5.01
C ARG A 113 8.82 14.63 4.63
N TYR A 114 9.39 13.56 5.19
CA TYR A 114 8.90 12.19 5.11
C TYR A 114 8.36 11.75 6.48
N HIS A 115 7.14 11.24 6.51
CA HIS A 115 6.47 10.75 7.71
C HIS A 115 5.50 9.61 7.35
N ILE A 116 4.97 8.92 8.34
CA ILE A 116 4.10 7.73 8.17
C ILE A 116 2.87 7.94 7.27
N LYS A 117 2.41 9.19 7.06
CA LYS A 117 1.23 9.48 6.23
C LYS A 117 1.57 9.77 4.77
N ASN A 118 2.83 10.04 4.42
CA ASN A 118 3.24 10.40 3.06
C ASN A 118 4.41 9.57 2.53
N SER A 119 4.86 8.58 3.28
CA SER A 119 5.95 7.70 2.90
C SER A 119 5.80 6.33 3.55
N ALA A 120 6.61 5.36 3.15
CA ALA A 120 6.65 4.03 3.74
C ALA A 120 7.51 3.96 5.03
N LEU A 121 7.72 5.09 5.72
CA LEU A 121 8.28 5.09 7.07
C LEU A 121 7.29 4.44 8.05
N ILE A 122 7.79 3.52 8.86
CA ILE A 122 6.98 2.80 9.86
C ILE A 122 6.78 3.65 11.13
N SER A 123 7.74 4.52 11.45
CA SER A 123 7.68 5.39 12.62
C SER A 123 8.09 6.82 12.29
N ASN A 124 7.47 7.79 12.95
CA ASN A 124 7.92 9.19 12.94
C ASN A 124 9.08 9.48 13.90
N ASN A 125 9.49 8.48 14.71
CA ASN A 125 10.62 8.58 15.62
C ASN A 125 11.89 8.08 14.94
N ILE A 126 12.67 9.00 14.39
CA ILE A 126 13.94 8.69 13.73
C ILE A 126 15.06 8.85 14.75
N TYR A 127 15.77 7.76 15.03
CA TYR A 127 16.78 7.75 16.09
C TYR A 127 18.19 7.94 15.57
N CYS A 128 18.55 7.31 14.46
CA CYS A 128 19.86 7.48 13.84
C CYS A 128 19.74 7.41 12.30
N ILE A 129 20.59 8.17 11.60
CA ILE A 129 20.70 8.14 10.14
C ILE A 129 22.17 7.92 9.80
N LEU A 130 22.47 6.85 9.09
CA LEU A 130 23.83 6.46 8.70
C LEU A 130 23.92 6.28 7.18
N PRO A 131 25.02 6.70 6.53
CA PRO A 131 25.25 6.42 5.12
C PRO A 131 25.56 4.92 4.93
N ALA A 132 24.86 4.26 4.02
CA ALA A 132 25.17 2.90 3.58
C ALA A 132 25.99 2.90 2.30
N SER A 133 25.68 3.81 1.39
CA SER A 133 26.41 4.05 0.15
C SER A 133 26.25 5.52 -0.28
N GLU A 134 26.75 5.88 -1.46
CA GLU A 134 26.49 7.21 -2.04
C GLU A 134 25.01 7.46 -2.34
N THR A 135 24.19 6.40 -2.41
CA THR A 135 22.78 6.49 -2.81
C THR A 135 21.81 6.01 -1.76
N ASP A 136 22.28 5.41 -0.67
CA ASP A 136 21.43 4.76 0.32
C ASP A 136 21.79 5.18 1.74
N LEU A 137 20.76 5.37 2.57
CA LEU A 137 20.88 5.60 4.01
C LEU A 137 20.24 4.45 4.78
N VAL A 138 20.80 4.12 5.93
CA VAL A 138 20.18 3.23 6.93
C VAL A 138 19.72 4.08 8.10
N ILE A 139 18.48 3.92 8.45
CA ILE A 139 17.77 4.72 9.45
C ILE A 139 17.27 3.78 10.55
N SER A 140 17.59 4.07 11.81
CA SER A 140 16.96 3.38 12.93
C SER A 140 15.77 4.20 13.45
N THR A 141 14.69 3.49 13.74
CA THR A 141 13.51 4.02 14.44
C THR A 141 13.46 3.45 15.87
N GLU A 142 12.31 3.42 16.52
CA GLU A 142 12.19 2.82 17.86
C GLU A 142 12.51 1.32 17.87
N ASN A 143 11.95 0.56 16.93
CA ASN A 143 11.98 -0.90 16.95
C ASN A 143 12.47 -1.51 15.62
N GLU A 144 12.77 -0.70 14.61
CA GLU A 144 12.98 -1.16 13.25
C GLU A 144 14.10 -0.38 12.57
N LEU A 145 14.64 -0.98 11.53
CA LEU A 145 15.59 -0.35 10.62
C LEU A 145 14.93 -0.13 9.26
N THR A 146 15.22 1.00 8.68
CA THR A 146 14.72 1.40 7.36
C THR A 146 15.88 1.75 6.46
N ARG A 147 15.93 1.21 5.25
CA ARG A 147 16.82 1.64 4.19
C ARG A 147 16.11 2.67 3.33
N PHE A 148 16.71 3.83 3.15
CA PHE A 148 16.20 4.88 2.28
C PHE A 148 17.08 5.00 1.04
N LYS A 149 16.53 4.68 -0.13
CA LYS A 149 17.16 4.89 -1.42
C LYS A 149 16.93 6.33 -1.87
N VAL A 150 17.95 7.13 -1.78
CA VAL A 150 17.89 8.59 -1.94
C VAL A 150 17.38 9.02 -3.33
N LYS A 151 17.91 8.41 -4.41
CA LYS A 151 17.55 8.75 -5.80
C LYS A 151 16.11 8.38 -6.13
N GLU A 152 15.68 7.21 -5.69
CA GLU A 152 14.36 6.64 -5.96
C GLU A 152 13.31 7.18 -4.98
N ARG A 153 13.74 7.73 -3.82
CA ARG A 153 12.91 8.17 -2.69
C ARG A 153 12.07 7.05 -2.09
N ILE A 154 12.61 5.83 -2.11
CA ILE A 154 11.94 4.62 -1.63
C ILE A 154 12.48 4.24 -0.26
N PHE A 155 11.56 3.92 0.66
CA PHE A 155 11.87 3.33 1.96
C PHE A 155 11.62 1.83 1.91
N SER A 156 12.55 1.06 2.47
CA SER A 156 12.43 -0.39 2.61
C SER A 156 12.75 -0.73 4.05
N ASN A 157 11.84 -1.42 4.73
CA ASN A 157 11.91 -1.61 6.17
C ASN A 157 12.41 -3.01 6.50
N TRP A 158 13.25 -3.14 7.54
CA TRP A 158 13.59 -4.38 8.19
C TRP A 158 12.75 -4.52 9.45
N THR A 159 11.89 -5.52 9.44
CA THR A 159 10.98 -5.79 10.54
C THR A 159 11.43 -7.03 11.32
N LYS A 160 10.78 -7.26 12.44
CA LYS A 160 10.95 -8.45 13.26
C LYS A 160 10.72 -9.75 12.47
N GLU A 161 9.78 -9.74 11.54
CA GLU A 161 9.45 -10.89 10.69
C GLU A 161 10.56 -11.23 9.70
N GLN A 162 11.41 -10.27 9.38
CA GLN A 162 12.60 -10.43 8.52
C GLN A 162 13.87 -10.76 9.31
N GLY A 163 13.73 -11.18 10.56
CA GLY A 163 14.83 -11.62 11.40
C GLY A 163 15.50 -10.51 12.21
N LEU A 164 15.01 -9.27 12.15
CA LEU A 164 15.43 -8.25 13.09
C LEU A 164 14.87 -8.61 14.47
N MET A 165 15.75 -8.95 15.42
CA MET A 165 15.30 -9.21 16.78
C MET A 165 14.52 -7.99 17.30
N ALA A 166 13.48 -8.24 18.11
CA ALA A 166 12.73 -7.16 18.76
C ALA A 166 13.67 -6.38 19.68
N VAL A 167 14.04 -5.18 19.25
CA VAL A 167 14.99 -4.32 19.95
C VAL A 167 14.43 -2.92 20.04
N ASN A 168 14.66 -2.31 21.19
CA ASN A 168 14.43 -0.87 21.33
C ASN A 168 15.75 -0.17 21.04
N PHE A 169 15.84 0.52 19.91
CA PHE A 169 17.01 1.29 19.55
C PHE A 169 17.13 2.52 20.46
N ASN A 170 18.37 2.97 20.69
CA ASN A 170 18.61 4.19 21.42
C ASN A 170 18.81 5.38 20.48
N PRO A 171 18.26 6.58 20.80
CA PRO A 171 18.48 7.78 19.98
C PRO A 171 19.97 8.12 19.84
N SER A 172 20.37 8.58 18.67
CA SER A 172 21.74 9.00 18.32
C SER A 172 22.81 7.92 18.55
N SER A 173 22.41 6.66 18.64
CA SER A 173 23.29 5.54 18.99
C SER A 173 23.51 4.62 17.81
N GLY A 174 24.27 5.07 16.83
CA GLY A 174 24.64 4.27 15.68
C GLY A 174 25.93 4.73 15.02
N ILE A 175 26.66 3.79 14.44
CA ILE A 175 27.88 4.05 13.68
C ILE A 175 27.96 3.08 12.49
N HIS A 176 28.46 3.57 11.36
CA HIS A 176 28.92 2.74 10.25
C HIS A 176 30.43 2.60 10.37
N THR A 177 30.91 1.36 10.52
CA THR A 177 32.33 1.06 10.76
C THR A 177 33.08 0.99 9.42
N ARG A 178 34.41 1.18 9.47
CA ARG A 178 35.27 1.01 8.29
C ARG A 178 35.37 -0.45 7.82
N SER A 179 35.03 -1.39 8.69
CA SER A 179 34.97 -2.83 8.36
C SER A 179 33.67 -3.26 7.66
N GLY A 180 32.76 -2.33 7.34
CA GLY A 180 31.53 -2.61 6.62
C GLY A 180 30.41 -3.14 7.51
N TYR A 181 30.29 -2.63 8.74
CA TYR A 181 29.21 -2.99 9.65
C TYR A 181 28.49 -1.75 10.15
N PHE A 182 27.17 -1.81 10.23
CA PHE A 182 26.35 -0.91 11.02
C PHE A 182 26.25 -1.45 12.43
N ILE A 183 26.55 -0.62 13.42
CA ILE A 183 26.37 -0.95 14.83
C ILE A 183 25.38 0.03 15.42
N PHE A 184 24.28 -0.44 15.99
CA PHE A 184 23.27 0.36 16.65
C PHE A 184 23.16 -0.02 18.11
N GLY A 185 23.16 0.97 18.99
CA GLY A 185 22.89 0.77 20.41
C GLY A 185 21.42 0.50 20.68
N THR A 186 21.15 -0.39 21.60
CA THR A 186 19.81 -0.80 22.00
C THR A 186 19.68 -0.81 23.51
N GLY A 187 18.46 -0.97 24.03
CA GLY A 187 18.22 -1.06 25.47
C GLY A 187 18.97 -2.23 26.15
N ASN A 188 19.32 -3.30 25.43
CA ASN A 188 19.92 -4.51 25.96
C ASN A 188 21.35 -4.77 25.43
N GLY A 189 21.98 -3.79 24.78
CA GLY A 189 23.32 -3.94 24.21
C GLY A 189 23.47 -3.26 22.86
N ALA A 190 24.06 -3.92 21.88
CA ALA A 190 24.21 -3.41 20.52
C ALA A 190 23.88 -4.51 19.48
N ILE A 191 23.37 -4.05 18.34
CA ILE A 191 23.18 -4.90 17.17
C ILE A 191 24.22 -4.52 16.14
N GLU A 192 24.85 -5.54 15.56
CA GLU A 192 25.78 -5.44 14.45
C GLU A 192 25.14 -6.04 13.19
N ILE A 193 25.17 -5.29 12.10
CA ILE A 193 24.61 -5.69 10.80
C ILE A 193 25.65 -5.40 9.73
N ALA A 194 25.98 -6.38 8.91
CA ALA A 194 26.89 -6.17 7.77
C ALA A 194 26.24 -5.23 6.73
N ASP A 195 27.00 -4.30 6.18
CA ASP A 195 26.51 -3.38 5.15
C ASP A 195 26.18 -4.08 3.81
N THR A 196 26.77 -5.27 3.61
CA THR A 196 26.48 -6.17 2.49
C THR A 196 25.15 -6.90 2.61
N VAL A 197 24.48 -6.84 3.77
CA VAL A 197 23.12 -7.34 3.88
C VAL A 197 22.24 -6.47 2.97
N SER A 198 22.13 -6.90 1.73
CA SER A 198 21.06 -6.40 0.87
C SER A 198 19.73 -6.83 1.49
N LEU A 199 18.74 -5.94 1.47
CA LEU A 199 17.37 -6.40 1.62
C LEU A 199 17.20 -7.62 0.71
N PRO A 200 16.60 -8.71 1.20
CA PRO A 200 16.46 -9.92 0.41
C PRO A 200 15.93 -9.52 -0.97
N ASN A 201 16.56 -10.06 -2.01
CA ASN A 201 16.07 -9.90 -3.37
C ASN A 201 14.60 -10.24 -3.34
N ARG A 202 13.75 -9.36 -3.89
CA ARG A 202 12.31 -9.60 -3.96
C ARG A 202 12.10 -10.99 -4.55
N PHE A 203 11.82 -12.00 -3.72
CA PHE A 203 11.44 -13.31 -4.20
C PHE A 203 10.22 -13.12 -5.09
N LYS A 204 10.17 -13.84 -6.22
CA LYS A 204 8.97 -13.85 -7.03
C LYS A 204 7.82 -14.33 -6.14
N SER A 205 6.96 -13.42 -5.79
CA SER A 205 5.72 -13.75 -5.11
C SER A 205 4.90 -14.68 -5.99
N LYS A 206 4.31 -15.72 -5.42
CA LYS A 206 3.36 -16.58 -6.11
C LYS A 206 1.98 -16.35 -5.53
N MET A 207 1.06 -15.84 -6.35
CA MET A 207 -0.34 -15.70 -5.98
C MET A 207 -1.07 -17.02 -6.19
N ILE A 208 -1.78 -17.47 -5.17
CA ILE A 208 -2.63 -18.67 -5.20
C ILE A 208 -4.07 -18.29 -4.90
N PHE A 209 -4.99 -19.02 -5.50
CA PHE A 209 -6.40 -19.02 -5.15
C PHE A 209 -6.64 -20.19 -4.19
N SER A 210 -7.01 -19.90 -2.93
CA SER A 210 -7.05 -20.93 -1.88
C SER A 210 -8.42 -21.53 -1.64
N ASP A 211 -9.48 -20.72 -1.72
CA ASP A 211 -10.85 -21.18 -1.46
C ASP A 211 -11.83 -20.53 -2.44
N PHE A 212 -12.76 -21.31 -2.94
CA PHE A 212 -13.90 -20.81 -3.70
C PHE A 212 -15.19 -21.16 -2.97
N SER A 213 -16.10 -20.19 -2.85
CA SER A 213 -17.38 -20.42 -2.19
C SER A 213 -18.52 -19.89 -3.04
N ILE A 214 -19.65 -20.62 -3.04
CA ILE A 214 -20.91 -20.24 -3.68
C ILE A 214 -21.97 -20.18 -2.61
N LEU A 215 -22.78 -19.10 -2.59
CA LEU A 215 -23.82 -18.88 -1.60
C LEU A 215 -23.29 -19.05 -0.16
N TYR A 216 -22.07 -18.54 0.09
CA TYR A 216 -21.33 -18.60 1.37
C TYR A 216 -20.88 -20.01 1.81
N GLN A 217 -21.02 -21.03 0.96
CA GLN A 217 -20.53 -22.39 1.25
C GLN A 217 -19.30 -22.69 0.40
N LYS A 218 -18.26 -23.22 1.03
CA LYS A 218 -17.06 -23.67 0.30
C LYS A 218 -17.42 -24.80 -0.64
N VAL A 219 -16.78 -24.81 -1.80
CA VAL A 219 -17.02 -25.76 -2.89
C VAL A 219 -15.71 -26.48 -3.20
N PHE A 220 -15.77 -27.81 -3.23
CA PHE A 220 -14.62 -28.64 -3.55
C PHE A 220 -14.80 -29.35 -4.91
N PRO A 221 -13.68 -29.66 -5.59
CA PRO A 221 -13.73 -30.42 -6.84
C PRO A 221 -14.43 -31.78 -6.66
N GLY A 222 -15.27 -32.15 -7.63
CA GLY A 222 -15.94 -33.45 -7.65
C GLY A 222 -17.16 -33.59 -6.74
N GLU A 223 -17.53 -32.57 -5.97
CA GLU A 223 -18.79 -32.57 -5.21
C GLU A 223 -20.01 -32.45 -6.14
N LYS A 224 -21.15 -32.95 -5.67
CA LYS A 224 -22.41 -32.84 -6.41
C LYS A 224 -22.80 -31.36 -6.55
N ASN A 225 -23.00 -30.91 -7.79
CA ASN A 225 -23.27 -29.52 -8.18
C ASN A 225 -22.07 -28.55 -8.01
N SER A 226 -20.85 -29.07 -7.84
CA SER A 226 -19.65 -28.24 -7.87
C SER A 226 -19.35 -27.80 -9.30
N PRO A 227 -19.07 -26.50 -9.55
CA PRO A 227 -18.58 -26.03 -10.83
C PRO A 227 -17.09 -26.31 -11.03
N LEU A 228 -16.41 -26.82 -9.98
CA LEU A 228 -14.98 -27.10 -10.02
C LEU A 228 -14.72 -28.56 -10.42
N THR A 229 -13.94 -28.74 -11.46
CA THR A 229 -13.45 -30.07 -11.92
C THR A 229 -12.08 -30.40 -11.32
N GLN A 230 -11.32 -29.39 -10.91
CA GLN A 230 -9.99 -29.46 -10.31
C GLN A 230 -9.86 -28.37 -9.25
N ASP A 231 -8.71 -28.30 -8.56
CA ASP A 231 -8.46 -27.29 -7.55
C ASP A 231 -8.65 -25.88 -8.13
N ILE A 232 -9.14 -24.96 -7.31
CA ILE A 232 -9.39 -23.59 -7.74
C ILE A 232 -8.12 -22.89 -8.22
N ASP A 233 -6.95 -23.24 -7.65
CA ASP A 233 -5.67 -22.66 -8.05
C ASP A 233 -5.27 -23.07 -9.47
N ASP A 234 -5.67 -24.25 -9.93
CA ASP A 234 -5.39 -24.77 -11.28
C ASP A 234 -6.52 -24.45 -12.28
N THR A 235 -7.62 -23.83 -11.81
CA THR A 235 -8.80 -23.58 -12.63
C THR A 235 -8.68 -22.23 -13.35
N GLU A 236 -8.73 -22.25 -14.68
CA GLU A 236 -8.73 -21.02 -15.50
C GLU A 236 -10.12 -20.49 -15.82
N HIS A 237 -11.14 -21.36 -15.78
CA HIS A 237 -12.51 -21.01 -16.14
C HIS A 237 -13.52 -21.72 -15.24
N ILE A 238 -14.45 -20.96 -14.69
CA ILE A 238 -15.56 -21.43 -13.87
C ILE A 238 -16.87 -21.13 -14.57
N THR A 239 -17.75 -22.13 -14.65
CA THR A 239 -19.12 -21.95 -15.14
C THR A 239 -20.10 -22.08 -13.98
N LEU A 240 -20.84 -21.03 -13.69
CA LEU A 240 -21.85 -20.94 -12.65
C LEU A 240 -23.26 -20.99 -13.26
N ASP A 241 -24.18 -21.60 -12.57
CA ASP A 241 -25.58 -21.52 -12.91
C ASP A 241 -26.18 -20.16 -12.51
N TYR A 242 -27.29 -19.75 -13.12
CA TYR A 242 -27.96 -18.47 -12.82
C TYR A 242 -28.32 -18.26 -11.34
N ASN A 243 -28.53 -19.33 -10.60
CA ASN A 243 -28.81 -19.30 -9.16
C ASN A 243 -27.55 -19.29 -8.28
N GLN A 244 -26.36 -19.42 -8.85
CA GLN A 244 -25.06 -19.38 -8.21
C GLN A 244 -24.40 -18.01 -8.38
N ASN A 245 -25.18 -16.94 -8.40
CA ASN A 245 -24.79 -15.58 -8.70
C ASN A 245 -24.16 -14.81 -7.50
N ILE A 246 -23.90 -15.52 -6.41
CA ILE A 246 -23.17 -15.05 -5.23
C ILE A 246 -21.96 -15.96 -5.05
N PHE A 247 -20.78 -15.43 -5.22
CA PHE A 247 -19.55 -16.19 -5.05
C PHE A 247 -18.47 -15.37 -4.32
N SER A 248 -17.56 -16.08 -3.71
CA SER A 248 -16.35 -15.49 -3.13
C SER A 248 -15.12 -16.33 -3.44
N LEU A 249 -14.00 -15.64 -3.61
CA LEU A 249 -12.69 -16.22 -3.90
C LEU A 249 -11.71 -15.70 -2.86
N ASN A 250 -11.00 -16.61 -2.21
CA ASN A 250 -9.94 -16.26 -1.28
C ASN A 250 -8.59 -16.32 -2.01
N VAL A 251 -7.79 -15.26 -1.85
CA VAL A 251 -6.52 -15.08 -2.55
C VAL A 251 -5.40 -14.99 -1.54
N SER A 252 -4.29 -15.63 -1.80
CA SER A 252 -3.09 -15.49 -0.97
C SER A 252 -1.87 -15.28 -1.86
N SER A 253 -1.02 -14.34 -1.50
CA SER A 253 0.27 -14.18 -2.16
C SER A 253 1.36 -14.73 -1.24
N ILE A 254 2.06 -15.76 -1.72
CA ILE A 254 3.18 -16.36 -0.98
C ILE A 254 4.39 -15.46 -1.20
N ASN A 255 4.65 -14.61 -0.22
CA ASN A 255 5.86 -13.80 -0.17
C ASN A 255 6.50 -13.98 1.20
N TYR A 256 7.69 -14.59 1.21
CA TYR A 256 8.43 -14.88 2.45
C TYR A 256 9.18 -13.65 2.99
N ASP A 257 9.33 -12.59 2.18
CA ASP A 257 10.08 -11.40 2.58
C ASP A 257 9.24 -10.42 3.41
N ASN A 258 7.98 -10.21 3.02
CA ASN A 258 7.06 -9.25 3.65
C ASN A 258 5.61 -9.75 3.60
N PRO A 259 5.24 -10.78 4.33
CA PRO A 259 3.89 -11.34 4.26
C PRO A 259 2.80 -10.38 4.75
N SER A 260 3.13 -9.49 5.69
CA SER A 260 2.19 -8.51 6.28
C SER A 260 2.02 -7.21 5.46
N ASN A 261 2.88 -6.96 4.47
CA ASN A 261 2.85 -5.73 3.68
C ASN A 261 2.23 -5.90 2.28
N ILE A 262 1.43 -6.95 2.09
CA ILE A 262 0.77 -7.22 0.82
C ILE A 262 -0.64 -6.67 0.87
N LEU A 263 -0.97 -5.87 -0.14
CA LEU A 263 -2.31 -5.41 -0.42
C LEU A 263 -2.84 -6.10 -1.68
N TYR A 264 -4.14 -6.30 -1.73
CA TYR A 264 -4.82 -6.86 -2.88
C TYR A 264 -5.72 -5.82 -3.52
N THR A 265 -5.76 -5.82 -4.84
CA THR A 265 -6.72 -5.06 -5.64
C THR A 265 -7.25 -5.95 -6.75
N TRP A 266 -8.51 -5.80 -7.09
CA TRP A 266 -9.15 -6.64 -8.11
C TRP A 266 -10.17 -5.84 -8.91
N LYS A 267 -10.52 -6.40 -10.07
CA LYS A 267 -11.63 -5.93 -10.90
C LYS A 267 -12.31 -7.11 -11.59
N LEU A 268 -13.59 -6.98 -11.86
CA LEU A 268 -14.37 -7.95 -12.61
C LEU A 268 -14.74 -7.34 -13.96
N GLU A 269 -13.92 -7.60 -14.99
CA GLU A 269 -14.16 -7.12 -16.34
C GLU A 269 -15.48 -7.66 -16.87
N GLY A 270 -16.29 -6.77 -17.45
CA GLY A 270 -17.67 -7.05 -17.86
C GLY A 270 -18.74 -6.73 -16.83
N PHE A 271 -18.37 -6.45 -15.58
CA PHE A 271 -19.25 -5.98 -14.52
C PHE A 271 -18.84 -4.59 -14.04
N TYR A 272 -17.58 -4.43 -13.66
CA TYR A 272 -16.98 -3.17 -13.24
C TYR A 272 -15.49 -3.19 -13.63
N ASP A 273 -15.09 -2.32 -14.54
CA ASP A 273 -13.77 -2.37 -15.17
C ASP A 273 -12.68 -1.59 -14.42
N GLU A 274 -13.04 -0.86 -13.37
CA GLU A 274 -12.07 -0.16 -12.51
C GLU A 274 -11.50 -1.08 -11.44
N TRP A 275 -10.24 -0.81 -11.05
CA TRP A 275 -9.61 -1.51 -9.94
C TRP A 275 -10.18 -1.02 -8.60
N THR A 276 -10.44 -1.95 -7.69
CA THR A 276 -10.80 -1.61 -6.31
C THR A 276 -9.65 -0.89 -5.61
N SER A 277 -9.96 -0.12 -4.58
CA SER A 277 -8.91 0.43 -3.71
C SER A 277 -8.11 -0.70 -3.07
N PRO A 278 -6.76 -0.58 -2.99
CA PRO A 278 -5.92 -1.58 -2.35
C PRO A 278 -6.33 -1.85 -0.90
N THR A 279 -6.44 -3.11 -0.53
CA THR A 279 -6.85 -3.55 0.81
C THR A 279 -6.03 -4.75 1.28
N ALA A 280 -5.86 -4.89 2.60
CA ALA A 280 -5.28 -6.07 3.21
C ALA A 280 -6.25 -7.27 3.27
N ASP A 281 -7.55 -7.03 3.00
CA ASP A 281 -8.54 -8.13 2.90
C ASP A 281 -8.24 -8.95 1.65
N ASN A 282 -8.11 -10.25 1.84
CA ASN A 282 -7.78 -11.23 0.81
C ASN A 282 -9.02 -11.99 0.29
N LEU A 283 -10.22 -11.61 0.75
CA LEU A 283 -11.47 -12.26 0.38
C LEU A 283 -12.28 -11.39 -0.59
N ILE A 284 -12.27 -11.78 -1.85
CA ILE A 284 -13.02 -11.16 -2.93
C ILE A 284 -14.46 -11.68 -2.91
N ARG A 285 -15.45 -10.79 -2.83
CA ARG A 285 -16.88 -11.15 -2.83
C ARG A 285 -17.63 -10.41 -3.89
N TYR A 286 -18.48 -11.17 -4.59
CA TYR A 286 -19.44 -10.64 -5.54
C TYR A 286 -20.83 -11.19 -5.25
N THR A 287 -21.82 -10.32 -5.34
CA THR A 287 -23.22 -10.67 -5.07
C THR A 287 -24.11 -10.19 -6.20
N ASN A 288 -25.11 -11.00 -6.52
CA ASN A 288 -26.14 -10.67 -7.50
C ASN A 288 -25.59 -10.28 -8.89
N ILE A 289 -24.64 -11.08 -9.39
CA ILE A 289 -24.08 -10.89 -10.73
C ILE A 289 -25.05 -11.44 -11.76
N ASN A 290 -25.32 -10.67 -12.81
CA ASN A 290 -26.18 -11.08 -13.91
C ASN A 290 -25.56 -12.22 -14.74
N PRO A 291 -26.36 -13.02 -15.47
CA PRO A 291 -25.82 -13.94 -16.47
C PRO A 291 -24.94 -13.22 -17.49
N GLY A 292 -23.78 -13.80 -17.78
CA GLY A 292 -22.80 -13.17 -18.67
C GLY A 292 -21.41 -13.82 -18.60
N HIS A 293 -20.47 -13.22 -19.32
CA HIS A 293 -19.07 -13.63 -19.33
C HIS A 293 -18.22 -12.56 -18.67
N TYR A 294 -17.44 -12.96 -17.66
CA TYR A 294 -16.64 -12.09 -16.83
C TYR A 294 -15.21 -12.57 -16.74
N LYS A 295 -14.29 -11.65 -16.48
CA LYS A 295 -12.90 -11.98 -16.19
C LYS A 295 -12.49 -11.27 -14.89
N LEU A 296 -12.32 -12.04 -13.83
CA LEU A 296 -11.79 -11.55 -12.57
C LEU A 296 -10.28 -11.43 -12.70
N ARG A 297 -9.76 -10.22 -12.51
CA ARG A 297 -8.33 -9.97 -12.44
C ARG A 297 -7.98 -9.51 -11.04
N VAL A 298 -6.92 -10.07 -10.47
CA VAL A 298 -6.46 -9.80 -9.13
C VAL A 298 -4.98 -9.45 -9.17
N ARG A 299 -4.59 -8.43 -8.44
CA ARG A 299 -3.19 -8.02 -8.25
C ARG A 299 -2.83 -8.09 -6.78
N ALA A 300 -1.65 -8.62 -6.51
CA ALA A 300 -0.95 -8.41 -5.25
C ALA A 300 0.05 -7.27 -5.42
N ILE A 301 0.00 -6.30 -4.55
CA ILE A 301 0.88 -5.13 -4.56
C ILE A 301 1.55 -4.96 -3.19
N LEU A 302 2.75 -4.39 -3.18
CA LEU A 302 3.40 -4.00 -1.93
C LEU A 302 2.84 -2.66 -1.43
N MET A 303 2.61 -2.56 -0.12
CA MET A 303 2.15 -1.34 0.52
C MET A 303 3.14 -0.17 0.35
N ASP A 304 4.43 -0.48 0.25
CA ASP A 304 5.52 0.51 0.32
C ASP A 304 5.71 1.31 -0.98
N ASP A 305 5.45 0.72 -2.15
CA ASP A 305 5.74 1.35 -3.45
C ASP A 305 4.67 1.10 -4.52
N GLU A 306 3.52 0.55 -4.14
CA GLU A 306 2.44 0.15 -5.06
C GLU A 306 2.91 -0.78 -6.21
N HIS A 307 4.08 -1.40 -6.03
CA HIS A 307 4.63 -2.30 -7.03
C HIS A 307 3.79 -3.56 -7.15
N VAL A 308 3.36 -3.86 -8.38
CA VAL A 308 2.63 -5.09 -8.67
C VAL A 308 3.59 -6.28 -8.56
N LEU A 309 3.39 -7.11 -7.52
CA LEU A 309 4.15 -8.33 -7.31
C LEU A 309 3.77 -9.40 -8.32
N GLU A 310 2.47 -9.60 -8.48
CA GLU A 310 1.90 -10.57 -9.40
C GLU A 310 0.47 -10.20 -9.76
N GLU A 311 0.05 -10.60 -10.95
CA GLU A 311 -1.33 -10.49 -11.41
C GLU A 311 -1.80 -11.85 -11.91
N ARG A 312 -3.00 -12.27 -11.47
CA ARG A 312 -3.69 -13.48 -11.95
C ARG A 312 -5.09 -13.13 -12.42
N ALA A 313 -5.61 -13.97 -13.31
CA ALA A 313 -6.95 -13.81 -13.83
C ALA A 313 -7.65 -15.16 -13.95
N ILE A 314 -8.96 -15.17 -13.68
CA ILE A 314 -9.83 -16.32 -13.85
C ILE A 314 -11.08 -15.89 -14.62
N LYS A 315 -11.53 -16.73 -15.58
CA LYS A 315 -12.76 -16.49 -16.34
C LYS A 315 -13.95 -17.06 -15.60
N ILE A 316 -15.03 -16.28 -15.50
CA ILE A 316 -16.26 -16.69 -14.83
C ILE A 316 -17.41 -16.49 -15.81
N THR A 317 -18.13 -17.56 -16.11
CA THR A 317 -19.34 -17.54 -16.95
C THR A 317 -20.53 -17.87 -16.09
N ILE A 318 -21.53 -17.00 -16.06
CA ILE A 318 -22.82 -17.27 -15.41
C ILE A 318 -23.85 -17.56 -16.49
N THR A 319 -24.40 -18.78 -16.50
CA THR A 319 -25.37 -19.21 -17.51
C THR A 319 -26.72 -18.55 -17.27
N PRO A 320 -27.44 -18.12 -18.31
CA PRO A 320 -28.80 -17.62 -18.14
C PRO A 320 -29.76 -18.77 -17.77
N PRO A 321 -30.87 -18.49 -17.07
CA PRO A 321 -31.89 -19.46 -16.80
C PRO A 321 -32.53 -19.93 -18.11
N PHE A 322 -33.00 -21.21 -18.14
CA PHE A 322 -33.51 -21.84 -19.37
C PHE A 322 -34.63 -21.03 -20.04
N TRP A 323 -35.45 -20.31 -19.22
CA TRP A 323 -36.55 -19.48 -19.76
C TRP A 323 -36.11 -18.15 -20.38
N ALA A 324 -34.87 -17.71 -20.13
CA ALA A 324 -34.28 -16.50 -20.70
C ALA A 324 -33.32 -16.82 -21.87
N THR A 325 -33.28 -18.07 -22.33
CA THR A 325 -32.45 -18.48 -23.47
C THR A 325 -33.10 -18.09 -24.80
N PHE A 326 -32.29 -17.96 -25.86
CA PHE A 326 -32.77 -17.69 -27.21
C PHE A 326 -33.85 -18.67 -27.66
N TRP A 327 -33.70 -19.97 -27.36
CA TRP A 327 -34.66 -20.99 -27.68
C TRP A 327 -36.00 -20.85 -26.96
N ALA A 328 -35.96 -20.43 -25.69
CA ALA A 328 -37.16 -20.10 -24.95
C ALA A 328 -37.93 -18.93 -25.57
N GLY A 329 -37.22 -17.91 -26.06
CA GLY A 329 -37.82 -16.79 -26.80
C GLY A 329 -38.56 -17.23 -28.06
N ILE A 330 -38.00 -18.20 -28.83
CA ILE A 330 -38.68 -18.79 -30.00
C ILE A 330 -39.97 -19.55 -29.58
N ILE A 331 -39.90 -20.32 -28.50
CA ILE A 331 -41.06 -21.05 -27.97
C ILE A 331 -42.17 -20.06 -27.57
N TYR A 332 -41.83 -18.98 -26.86
CA TYR A 332 -42.79 -17.93 -26.48
C TYR A 332 -43.43 -17.27 -27.68
N LEU A 333 -42.65 -16.99 -28.74
CA LEU A 333 -43.19 -16.43 -29.98
C LEU A 333 -44.18 -17.37 -30.64
N ILE A 334 -43.88 -18.67 -30.71
CA ILE A 334 -44.78 -19.71 -31.28
C ILE A 334 -46.07 -19.76 -30.44
N ILE A 335 -45.96 -19.76 -29.11
CA ILE A 335 -47.14 -19.80 -28.24
C ILE A 335 -48.03 -18.58 -28.47
N ILE A 336 -47.44 -17.36 -28.57
CA ILE A 336 -48.19 -16.13 -28.84
C ILE A 336 -48.90 -16.20 -30.19
N ILE A 337 -48.23 -16.73 -31.24
CA ILE A 337 -48.84 -16.92 -32.57
C ILE A 337 -50.02 -17.89 -32.49
N LEU A 338 -49.87 -19.05 -31.79
CA LEU A 338 -50.95 -19.99 -31.64
C LEU A 338 -52.15 -19.44 -30.89
N ILE A 339 -51.90 -18.66 -29.82
CA ILE A 339 -52.97 -17.98 -29.08
C ILE A 339 -53.69 -16.97 -29.97
N THR A 340 -52.95 -16.14 -30.71
CA THR A 340 -53.59 -15.16 -31.63
C THR A 340 -54.42 -15.80 -32.72
N VAL A 341 -53.91 -16.87 -33.36
CA VAL A 341 -54.65 -17.63 -34.35
C VAL A 341 -55.90 -18.27 -33.73
N SER A 342 -55.82 -18.84 -32.53
CA SER A 342 -56.95 -19.40 -31.81
C SER A 342 -58.03 -18.37 -31.50
N ILE A 343 -57.64 -17.17 -31.04
CA ILE A 343 -58.57 -16.07 -30.77
C ILE A 343 -59.24 -15.60 -32.06
N LEU A 344 -58.50 -15.41 -33.14
CA LEU A 344 -59.05 -15.01 -34.45
C LEU A 344 -60.03 -16.05 -34.98
N ARG A 345 -59.70 -17.34 -34.87
CA ARG A 345 -60.59 -18.43 -35.25
C ARG A 345 -61.86 -18.45 -34.40
N PHE A 346 -61.76 -18.25 -33.10
CA PHE A 346 -62.92 -18.13 -32.20
C PHE A 346 -63.83 -16.97 -32.55
N LEU A 347 -63.25 -15.78 -32.81
CA LEU A 347 -64.02 -14.60 -33.24
C LEU A 347 -64.71 -14.80 -34.57
N TRP A 348 -64.03 -15.47 -35.53
CA TRP A 348 -64.62 -15.81 -36.86
C TRP A 348 -65.79 -16.78 -36.70
N LEU A 349 -65.65 -17.86 -35.91
CA LEU A 349 -66.72 -18.80 -35.61
C LEU A 349 -67.93 -18.16 -34.89
N ARG A 350 -67.69 -17.17 -34.02
CA ARG A 350 -68.78 -16.35 -33.41
C ARG A 350 -69.49 -15.49 -34.44
N LYS A 351 -68.80 -14.88 -35.36
CA LYS A 351 -69.37 -14.09 -36.45
C LYS A 351 -70.25 -14.93 -37.36
N ASP A 352 -69.80 -16.12 -37.75
CA ASP A 352 -70.59 -17.05 -38.58
C ASP A 352 -71.86 -17.52 -37.89
N ARG A 353 -71.81 -17.82 -36.56
CA ARG A 353 -73.01 -18.19 -35.78
C ARG A 353 -74.03 -17.02 -35.69
N ASN A 354 -73.57 -15.79 -35.56
CA ASN A 354 -74.46 -14.65 -35.51
C ASN A 354 -75.08 -14.36 -36.92
N LEU A 355 -74.36 -14.58 -38.00
CA LEU A 355 -74.88 -14.46 -39.38
C LEU A 355 -75.92 -15.56 -39.67
N SER A 356 -75.71 -16.80 -39.23
CA SER A 356 -76.66 -17.89 -39.42
C SER A 356 -77.95 -17.70 -38.60
N LEU A 357 -77.91 -17.06 -37.43
CA LEU A 357 -79.09 -16.70 -36.62
C LEU A 357 -79.88 -15.55 -37.25
N ILE A 358 -79.25 -14.65 -38.01
CA ILE A 358 -79.95 -13.57 -38.70
C ILE A 358 -80.68 -14.09 -39.97
N HIS A 359 -80.14 -15.13 -40.66
CA HIS A 359 -80.79 -15.72 -41.80
C HIS A 359 -81.99 -16.62 -41.43
N ILE A 360 -82.07 -17.13 -40.20
CA ILE A 360 -83.20 -17.96 -39.74
C ILE A 360 -84.42 -17.11 -39.32
N SER A 361 -84.27 -15.78 -39.14
CA SER A 361 -85.28 -14.86 -38.71
C SER A 361 -86.02 -14.07 -39.80
N GLU A 362 -85.80 -14.32 -41.08
CA GLU A 362 -86.66 -13.77 -42.15
C GLU A 362 -87.96 -14.52 -42.24
N PRO A 363 -89.12 -13.92 -41.87
CA PRO A 363 -90.41 -14.54 -42.10
C PRO A 363 -90.79 -14.48 -43.58
N THR A 364 -91.01 -15.64 -44.18
CA THR A 364 -91.67 -15.73 -45.46
C THR A 364 -93.03 -15.04 -45.48
N ARG A 365 -93.07 -13.83 -46.02
CA ARG A 365 -94.32 -13.15 -46.36
C ARG A 365 -94.96 -13.85 -47.60
N HIS A 366 -95.86 -14.78 -47.33
CA HIS A 366 -96.79 -15.25 -48.37
C HIS A 366 -97.69 -14.11 -48.78
N LEU A 367 -97.55 -13.68 -50.04
CA LEU A 367 -98.58 -12.94 -50.74
C LEU A 367 -99.75 -13.86 -51.01
N ARG A 368 -100.96 -13.56 -50.52
CA ARG A 368 -102.23 -14.01 -51.11
C ARG A 368 -102.81 -12.89 -51.96
N ILE A 369 -102.97 -13.24 -53.24
CA ILE A 369 -103.76 -12.61 -54.32
C ILE A 369 -103.76 -11.24 -54.48
#